data_e2c9706928fec1733df966db2e7ce644
#
_entry.id   e2c9706928fec1733df966db2e7ce644
#
_cell.length_a   1.000
_cell.length_b   1.000
_cell.length_c   1.000
_cell.angle_alpha   90.00
_cell.angle_beta   90.00
_cell.angle_gamma   90.00
#
_symmetry.space_group_name_H-M   'P 1'
#
loop_
_entity.id
_entity.type
_entity.pdbx_description
1 polymer ?
#
loop_
_entity_poly.entity_id
_entity_poly.type
_entity_poly.pdbx_seq_one_letter_code
_entity_poly.pdbx_strand_id
1 'polypeptide(L)'
;MHVVGVLPADSEIHAQSYLVPLVTELIQLWTHGVNVRQTPLSPSGRLVRAALVPVICDMPAGRKIIGFVGHRATRACPYCDCVKGDFKTVGIDGDNFVRRTRAEWIQRAKDWLGAASHPDRERLKKEHGIMWSELLNLPYWDPTQYFVVDGMHNLLLGLIQHHVRAVWGIRDASKKATIPRTKKRVKKARLGVRPTNDTSTATSPASHESAVSSRNAIPAAGAPRASQQASAESTGPPRGRTSYLLKGEDLSKIRDIIDQISTPSWLGRVARNFGDPSHGTPKADEWRTAGTVQIPLALTLLWSGTPKQSELDWFMELAEAVNIATKEVTSEDRRTQYMHHIRRYLRGLISRGFQLLPNHHASLHVGEFFPGFGPMRGWWGFPIERKIGLLQNINTNNRLGAL
;
A
#
# COMPACT_ATOMS: atom_id res chain seq x y z
N MET A 1 -11.00 -9.72 -16.53
CA MET A 1 -9.65 -9.21 -16.17
C MET A 1 -8.61 -9.96 -16.99
N HIS A 2 -7.75 -9.24 -17.69
CA HIS A 2 -6.68 -9.78 -18.53
C HIS A 2 -5.33 -9.58 -17.84
N VAL A 3 -4.45 -10.60 -17.86
CA VAL A 3 -3.08 -10.49 -17.32
C VAL A 3 -2.17 -10.16 -18.49
N VAL A 4 -1.61 -8.96 -18.50
CA VAL A 4 -0.69 -8.49 -19.56
C VAL A 4 0.72 -9.03 -19.36
N GLY A 5 1.16 -9.17 -18.12
CA GLY A 5 2.49 -9.69 -17.80
C GLY A 5 2.66 -9.94 -16.31
N VAL A 6 3.71 -10.67 -15.98
CA VAL A 6 4.19 -10.91 -14.62
C VAL A 6 5.67 -10.52 -14.59
N LEU A 7 6.05 -9.67 -13.64
CA LEU A 7 7.43 -9.22 -13.51
C LEU A 7 8.20 -10.13 -12.55
N PRO A 8 9.49 -10.43 -12.83
CA PRO A 8 10.36 -11.12 -11.88
C PRO A 8 10.50 -10.36 -10.56
N ALA A 9 10.74 -11.06 -9.45
CA ALA A 9 10.82 -10.47 -8.11
C ALA A 9 11.83 -9.32 -7.99
N ASP A 10 12.94 -9.39 -8.70
CA ASP A 10 14.02 -8.38 -8.69
C ASP A 10 13.75 -7.18 -9.60
N SER A 11 12.66 -7.20 -10.34
CA SER A 11 12.34 -6.21 -11.37
C SER A 11 11.68 -4.93 -10.86
N GLU A 12 11.41 -4.81 -9.56
CA GLU A 12 10.81 -3.59 -9.00
C GLU A 12 11.63 -2.32 -9.33
N ILE A 13 12.95 -2.44 -9.41
CA ILE A 13 13.87 -1.34 -9.75
C ILE A 13 13.72 -0.94 -11.23
N HIS A 14 13.32 -1.88 -12.08
CA HIS A 14 13.22 -1.72 -13.53
C HIS A 14 11.76 -1.65 -14.02
N ALA A 15 10.79 -1.41 -13.13
CA ALA A 15 9.36 -1.40 -13.47
C ALA A 15 9.06 -0.51 -14.69
N GLN A 16 9.73 0.63 -14.84
CA GLN A 16 9.54 1.54 -15.96
C GLN A 16 9.92 0.90 -17.31
N SER A 17 11.04 0.16 -17.36
CA SER A 17 11.45 -0.53 -18.58
C SER A 17 10.44 -1.57 -19.06
N TYR A 18 9.77 -2.24 -18.13
CA TYR A 18 8.70 -3.20 -18.45
C TYR A 18 7.39 -2.54 -18.91
N LEU A 19 7.19 -1.26 -18.60
CA LEU A 19 6.03 -0.51 -19.08
C LEU A 19 6.19 -0.05 -20.53
N VAL A 20 7.41 0.06 -21.07
CA VAL A 20 7.67 0.55 -22.43
C VAL A 20 6.84 -0.18 -23.49
N PRO A 21 6.86 -1.53 -23.61
CA PRO A 21 6.08 -2.22 -24.63
C PRO A 21 4.58 -2.01 -24.43
N LEU A 22 4.08 -2.05 -23.18
CA LEU A 22 2.67 -1.81 -22.90
C LEU A 22 2.24 -0.39 -23.31
N VAL A 23 3.04 0.61 -22.97
CA VAL A 23 2.74 2.02 -23.30
C VAL A 23 2.78 2.21 -24.81
N THR A 24 3.71 1.58 -25.52
CA THR A 24 3.78 1.63 -26.99
C THR A 24 2.50 1.08 -27.63
N GLU A 25 2.01 -0.06 -27.17
CA GLU A 25 0.74 -0.63 -27.65
C GLU A 25 -0.46 0.26 -27.31
N LEU A 26 -0.49 0.83 -26.10
CA LEU A 26 -1.56 1.75 -25.69
C LEU A 26 -1.58 3.04 -26.52
N ILE A 27 -0.42 3.56 -26.92
CA ILE A 27 -0.34 4.71 -27.85
C ILE A 27 -0.94 4.33 -29.20
N GLN A 28 -0.60 3.16 -29.76
CA GLN A 28 -1.18 2.67 -31.00
C GLN A 28 -2.70 2.49 -30.90
N LEU A 29 -3.17 1.88 -29.82
CA LEU A 29 -4.60 1.72 -29.55
C LEU A 29 -5.34 3.05 -29.43
N TRP A 30 -4.71 4.07 -28.88
CA TRP A 30 -5.28 5.41 -28.75
C TRP A 30 -5.30 6.15 -30.10
N THR A 31 -4.18 6.14 -30.83
CA THR A 31 -4.02 6.94 -32.07
C THR A 31 -4.68 6.29 -33.27
N HIS A 32 -4.43 5.03 -33.52
CA HIS A 32 -4.87 4.30 -34.69
C HIS A 32 -6.06 3.37 -34.40
N GLY A 33 -6.08 2.76 -33.21
CA GLY A 33 -7.06 1.74 -32.86
C GLY A 33 -6.78 0.39 -33.55
N VAL A 34 -7.73 -0.53 -33.39
CA VAL A 34 -7.72 -1.88 -33.98
C VAL A 34 -9.02 -2.11 -34.72
N ASN A 35 -8.92 -2.62 -35.96
CA ASN A 35 -10.09 -3.06 -36.72
C ASN A 35 -10.50 -4.45 -36.27
N VAL A 36 -11.61 -4.57 -35.57
CA VAL A 36 -12.27 -5.82 -35.25
C VAL A 36 -13.11 -6.23 -36.46
N ARG A 37 -12.69 -7.27 -37.17
CA ARG A 37 -13.26 -7.63 -38.49
C ARG A 37 -14.75 -7.97 -38.44
N GLN A 38 -15.21 -8.59 -37.35
CA GLN A 38 -16.60 -8.98 -37.19
C GLN A 38 -16.99 -8.95 -35.71
N THR A 39 -18.18 -8.42 -35.42
CA THR A 39 -18.81 -8.51 -34.08
C THR A 39 -20.27 -8.89 -34.26
N PRO A 40 -20.96 -9.41 -33.22
CA PRO A 40 -22.40 -9.71 -33.29
C PRO A 40 -23.28 -8.53 -33.73
N LEU A 41 -22.86 -7.30 -33.39
CA LEU A 41 -23.60 -6.06 -33.71
C LEU A 41 -23.06 -5.33 -34.95
N SER A 42 -21.91 -5.75 -35.51
CA SER A 42 -21.29 -5.13 -36.68
C SER A 42 -20.61 -6.19 -37.54
N PRO A 43 -21.37 -6.84 -38.46
CA PRO A 43 -20.84 -7.89 -39.36
C PRO A 43 -19.75 -7.36 -40.31
N SER A 44 -19.76 -6.06 -40.67
CA SER A 44 -18.76 -5.41 -41.49
C SER A 44 -17.48 -5.00 -40.75
N GLY A 45 -17.42 -5.29 -39.45
CA GLY A 45 -16.30 -4.88 -38.62
C GLY A 45 -16.43 -3.49 -38.00
N ARG A 46 -15.49 -3.16 -37.11
CA ARG A 46 -15.51 -1.91 -36.39
C ARG A 46 -14.10 -1.49 -35.98
N LEU A 47 -13.79 -0.21 -36.13
CA LEU A 47 -12.60 0.39 -35.53
C LEU A 47 -12.83 0.60 -34.02
N VAL A 48 -11.96 0.02 -33.20
CA VAL A 48 -11.98 0.15 -31.74
C VAL A 48 -10.73 0.89 -31.28
N ARG A 49 -10.90 1.93 -30.50
CA ARG A 49 -9.85 2.64 -29.79
C ARG A 49 -9.97 2.42 -28.30
N ALA A 50 -8.83 2.42 -27.58
CA ALA A 50 -8.81 2.23 -26.14
C ALA A 50 -7.87 3.24 -25.47
N ALA A 51 -8.20 3.58 -24.23
CA ALA A 51 -7.39 4.41 -23.36
C ALA A 51 -7.24 3.75 -21.99
N LEU A 52 -6.04 3.79 -21.44
CA LEU A 52 -5.80 3.47 -20.03
C LEU A 52 -6.23 4.66 -19.18
N VAL A 53 -7.22 4.50 -18.30
CA VAL A 53 -7.69 5.60 -17.48
C VAL A 53 -7.26 5.42 -16.02
N PRO A 54 -7.83 4.53 -15.18
CA PRO A 54 -7.35 4.40 -13.83
C PRO A 54 -6.15 3.44 -13.73
N VAL A 55 -5.17 3.84 -12.95
CA VAL A 55 -4.13 2.95 -12.40
C VAL A 55 -4.50 2.65 -10.96
N ILE A 56 -4.75 1.38 -10.67
CA ILE A 56 -5.20 0.88 -9.38
C ILE A 56 -4.14 -0.05 -8.83
N CYS A 57 -3.49 0.34 -7.75
CA CYS A 57 -2.46 -0.45 -7.07
C CYS A 57 -2.50 -0.16 -5.58
N ASP A 58 -1.82 -1.00 -4.80
CA ASP A 58 -1.41 -0.55 -3.47
C ASP A 58 -0.52 0.72 -3.60
N MET A 59 -0.52 1.54 -2.58
CA MET A 59 0.17 2.85 -2.64
C MET A 59 1.69 2.72 -2.91
N PRO A 60 2.45 1.76 -2.35
CA PRO A 60 3.85 1.54 -2.66
C PRO A 60 4.12 1.19 -4.13
N ALA A 61 3.37 0.23 -4.69
CA ALA A 61 3.52 -0.17 -6.10
C ALA A 61 3.09 0.96 -7.03
N GLY A 62 1.94 1.57 -6.77
CA GLY A 62 1.42 2.67 -7.59
C GLY A 62 2.38 3.84 -7.68
N ARG A 63 2.99 4.25 -6.58
CA ARG A 63 4.00 5.33 -6.59
C ARG A 63 5.19 5.02 -7.48
N LYS A 64 5.66 3.79 -7.51
CA LYS A 64 6.74 3.37 -8.43
C LYS A 64 6.29 3.46 -9.89
N ILE A 65 5.07 3.00 -10.17
CA ILE A 65 4.48 3.01 -11.51
C ILE A 65 4.32 4.43 -12.05
N ILE A 66 3.81 5.37 -11.24
CA ILE A 66 3.59 6.75 -11.66
C ILE A 66 4.85 7.65 -11.58
N GLY A 67 5.99 7.12 -11.13
CA GLY A 67 7.21 7.90 -10.94
C GLY A 67 7.16 8.85 -9.74
N PHE A 68 6.64 8.39 -8.60
CA PHE A 68 6.57 9.20 -7.38
C PHE A 68 7.40 8.60 -6.25
N VAL A 69 7.88 9.45 -5.34
CA VAL A 69 8.68 9.03 -4.18
C VAL A 69 7.88 8.16 -3.21
N GLY A 70 8.59 7.31 -2.47
CA GLY A 70 8.01 6.45 -1.45
C GLY A 70 7.37 7.22 -0.29
N HIS A 71 6.54 6.52 0.49
CA HIS A 71 5.80 7.08 1.62
C HIS A 71 6.67 7.69 2.75
N ARG A 72 7.97 7.39 2.77
CA ARG A 72 8.92 7.96 3.75
C ARG A 72 9.41 9.36 3.38
N ALA A 73 9.23 9.77 2.14
CA ALA A 73 9.66 11.09 1.69
C ALA A 73 8.85 12.21 2.35
N THR A 74 9.45 13.40 2.41
CA THR A 74 8.80 14.60 2.95
C THR A 74 7.55 14.96 2.15
N ARG A 75 7.64 14.96 0.81
CA ARG A 75 6.49 15.14 -0.09
C ARG A 75 5.79 13.81 -0.27
N ALA A 76 4.80 13.55 0.59
CA ALA A 76 4.20 12.23 0.70
C ALA A 76 2.91 12.06 -0.11
N CYS A 77 2.34 13.14 -0.68
CA CYS A 77 1.08 13.08 -1.43
C CYS A 77 1.30 13.22 -2.95
N PRO A 78 0.82 12.28 -3.78
CA PRO A 78 0.86 12.42 -5.23
C PRO A 78 -0.21 13.37 -5.79
N TYR A 79 -1.26 13.70 -5.04
CA TYR A 79 -2.40 14.49 -5.51
C TYR A 79 -2.29 15.98 -5.18
N CYS A 80 -1.65 16.32 -4.08
CA CYS A 80 -1.44 17.70 -3.65
C CYS A 80 0.00 17.93 -3.16
N ASP A 81 0.38 19.20 -3.00
CA ASP A 81 1.74 19.58 -2.61
C ASP A 81 1.98 19.52 -1.09
N CYS A 82 1.17 18.72 -0.41
CA CYS A 82 1.26 18.54 1.04
C CYS A 82 2.54 17.79 1.44
N VAL A 83 3.21 18.30 2.45
CA VAL A 83 4.32 17.61 3.13
C VAL A 83 3.83 16.92 4.40
N LYS A 84 4.57 15.92 4.88
CA LYS A 84 4.17 15.16 6.08
C LYS A 84 3.89 16.02 7.31
N GLY A 85 4.61 17.15 7.45
CA GLY A 85 4.40 18.09 8.55
C GLY A 85 3.01 18.71 8.59
N ASP A 86 2.39 18.85 7.43
CA ASP A 86 1.13 19.57 7.23
C ASP A 86 -0.12 18.67 7.23
N PHE A 87 0.04 17.36 7.45
CA PHE A 87 -1.10 16.43 7.47
C PHE A 87 -2.19 16.79 8.47
N LYS A 88 -1.85 17.55 9.52
CA LYS A 88 -2.80 17.99 10.55
C LYS A 88 -3.66 19.19 10.15
N THR A 89 -3.31 19.86 9.06
CA THR A 89 -3.96 21.12 8.65
C THR A 89 -4.52 21.04 7.24
N VAL A 90 -3.78 20.46 6.30
CA VAL A 90 -4.18 20.43 4.89
C VAL A 90 -5.32 19.43 4.68
N GLY A 91 -6.45 19.91 4.21
CA GLY A 91 -7.65 19.13 3.91
C GLY A 91 -8.52 18.77 5.11
N ILE A 92 -8.11 19.13 6.36
CA ILE A 92 -8.82 18.74 7.58
C ILE A 92 -10.06 19.62 7.80
N ASP A 93 -9.93 20.95 7.65
CA ASP A 93 -11.00 21.90 7.93
C ASP A 93 -11.70 22.43 6.68
N GLY A 94 -11.28 21.96 5.51
CA GLY A 94 -11.85 22.36 4.23
C GLY A 94 -11.01 21.87 3.06
N ASP A 95 -11.37 22.29 1.86
CA ASP A 95 -10.65 21.98 0.61
C ASP A 95 -9.49 22.97 0.38
N ASN A 96 -8.57 23.05 1.31
CA ASN A 96 -7.39 23.92 1.22
C ASN A 96 -6.17 23.21 0.62
N PHE A 97 -6.39 22.28 -0.30
CA PHE A 97 -5.32 21.58 -1.02
C PHE A 97 -4.72 22.46 -2.11
N VAL A 98 -3.39 22.56 -2.15
CA VAL A 98 -2.67 23.02 -3.35
C VAL A 98 -2.53 21.81 -4.28
N ARG A 99 -3.41 21.74 -5.28
CA ARG A 99 -3.47 20.60 -6.21
C ARG A 99 -2.26 20.57 -7.12
N ARG A 100 -1.70 19.38 -7.34
CA ARG A 100 -0.74 19.17 -8.42
C ARG A 100 -1.47 19.20 -9.76
N THR A 101 -0.82 19.73 -10.77
CA THR A 101 -1.35 19.75 -12.15
C THR A 101 -0.55 18.81 -13.04
N ARG A 102 -1.20 18.29 -14.09
CA ARG A 102 -0.54 17.46 -15.10
C ARG A 102 0.65 18.19 -15.75
N ALA A 103 0.48 19.46 -16.10
CA ALA A 103 1.52 20.25 -16.75
C ALA A 103 2.77 20.37 -15.87
N GLU A 104 2.59 20.72 -14.61
CA GLU A 104 3.65 20.81 -13.62
C GLU A 104 4.33 19.44 -13.37
N TRP A 105 3.53 18.36 -13.27
CA TRP A 105 4.06 17.02 -13.12
C TRP A 105 4.97 16.62 -14.27
N ILE A 106 4.50 16.80 -15.51
CA ILE A 106 5.28 16.47 -16.71
C ILE A 106 6.57 17.29 -16.77
N GLN A 107 6.51 18.59 -16.46
CA GLN A 107 7.70 19.43 -16.47
C GLN A 107 8.74 18.92 -15.46
N ARG A 108 8.35 18.69 -14.21
CA ARG A 108 9.24 18.19 -13.17
C ARG A 108 9.80 16.78 -13.47
N ALA A 109 8.99 15.92 -14.10
CA ALA A 109 9.44 14.61 -14.53
C ALA A 109 10.49 14.70 -15.66
N LYS A 110 10.32 15.63 -16.61
CA LYS A 110 11.30 15.92 -17.66
C LYS A 110 12.58 16.52 -17.11
N ASP A 111 12.48 17.45 -16.15
CA ASP A 111 13.65 18.05 -15.50
C ASP A 111 14.47 16.97 -14.77
N TRP A 112 13.79 16.04 -14.08
CA TRP A 112 14.45 14.91 -13.45
C TRP A 112 15.11 13.96 -14.45
N LEU A 113 14.42 13.64 -15.57
CA LEU A 113 14.95 12.76 -16.61
C LEU A 113 16.17 13.37 -17.31
N GLY A 114 16.11 14.68 -17.62
CA GLY A 114 17.15 15.44 -18.30
C GLY A 114 18.30 15.91 -17.40
N ALA A 115 18.24 15.64 -16.08
CA ALA A 115 19.30 16.07 -15.16
C ALA A 115 20.64 15.44 -15.50
N ALA A 116 21.70 16.26 -15.58
CA ALA A 116 23.03 15.90 -16.06
C ALA A 116 23.75 14.88 -15.15
N SER A 117 23.43 14.89 -13.83
CA SER A 117 24.11 14.05 -12.86
C SER A 117 23.17 13.29 -11.94
N HIS A 118 23.64 12.21 -11.34
CA HIS A 118 22.89 11.48 -10.31
C HIS A 118 22.57 12.35 -9.09
N PRO A 119 23.48 13.17 -8.55
CA PRO A 119 23.17 14.11 -7.46
C PRO A 119 22.03 15.08 -7.81
N ASP A 120 21.98 15.60 -9.03
CA ASP A 120 20.91 16.48 -9.48
C ASP A 120 19.55 15.75 -9.54
N ARG A 121 19.54 14.53 -10.02
CA ARG A 121 18.32 13.69 -10.00
C ARG A 121 17.80 13.45 -8.58
N GLU A 122 18.69 13.13 -7.64
CA GLU A 122 18.31 12.93 -6.24
C GLU A 122 17.85 14.24 -5.57
N ARG A 123 18.45 15.38 -5.92
CA ARG A 123 18.01 16.71 -5.47
C ARG A 123 16.59 17.02 -5.94
N LEU A 124 16.33 16.90 -7.26
CA LEU A 124 15.01 17.15 -7.85
C LEU A 124 13.95 16.20 -7.31
N LYS A 125 14.27 14.92 -7.17
CA LYS A 125 13.42 13.91 -6.56
C LYS A 125 13.06 14.26 -5.11
N LYS A 126 14.01 14.70 -4.31
CA LYS A 126 13.78 15.13 -2.93
C LYS A 126 12.92 16.39 -2.86
N GLU A 127 13.14 17.33 -3.75
CA GLU A 127 12.46 18.62 -3.81
C GLU A 127 11.01 18.50 -4.25
N HIS A 128 10.75 17.76 -5.35
CA HIS A 128 9.43 17.69 -5.99
C HIS A 128 8.68 16.38 -5.72
N GLY A 129 9.39 15.33 -5.35
CA GLY A 129 8.80 14.01 -5.17
C GLY A 129 8.51 13.28 -6.48
N ILE A 130 8.87 13.85 -7.62
CA ILE A 130 8.49 13.36 -8.97
C ILE A 130 9.73 12.86 -9.70
N MET A 131 9.56 11.73 -10.39
CA MET A 131 10.50 11.10 -11.30
C MET A 131 9.78 10.82 -12.62
N TRP A 132 10.54 10.39 -13.64
CA TRP A 132 9.93 9.97 -14.90
C TRP A 132 9.10 8.69 -14.73
N SER A 133 7.99 8.63 -15.45
CA SER A 133 7.20 7.42 -15.66
C SER A 133 6.91 7.26 -17.15
N GLU A 134 7.00 6.05 -17.67
CA GLU A 134 6.66 5.74 -19.06
C GLU A 134 5.18 6.03 -19.37
N LEU A 135 4.29 6.00 -18.37
CA LEU A 135 2.89 6.39 -18.53
C LEU A 135 2.72 7.85 -18.99
N LEU A 136 3.70 8.72 -18.75
CA LEU A 136 3.66 10.12 -19.20
C LEU A 136 3.80 10.27 -20.71
N ASN A 137 4.22 9.22 -21.44
CA ASN A 137 4.20 9.18 -22.90
C ASN A 137 2.77 9.07 -23.47
N LEU A 138 1.79 8.64 -22.67
CA LEU A 138 0.38 8.63 -23.07
C LEU A 138 -0.15 10.07 -23.09
N PRO A 139 -0.56 10.61 -24.26
CA PRO A 139 -0.84 12.05 -24.41
C PRO A 139 -2.05 12.54 -23.59
N TYR A 140 -2.92 11.63 -23.21
CA TYR A 140 -4.14 11.90 -22.45
C TYR A 140 -4.00 11.60 -20.94
N TRP A 141 -2.97 10.85 -20.53
CA TRP A 141 -2.90 10.34 -19.16
C TRP A 141 -2.44 11.41 -18.17
N ASP A 142 -3.15 11.49 -17.03
CA ASP A 142 -2.87 12.46 -15.97
C ASP A 142 -2.66 11.72 -14.64
N PRO A 143 -1.42 11.71 -14.11
CA PRO A 143 -1.11 11.02 -12.84
C PRO A 143 -1.90 11.57 -11.65
N THR A 144 -2.31 12.83 -11.69
CA THR A 144 -3.03 13.48 -10.59
C THR A 144 -4.51 13.08 -10.52
N GLN A 145 -5.06 12.60 -11.63
CA GLN A 145 -6.45 12.19 -11.75
C GLN A 145 -6.62 10.68 -11.94
N TYR A 146 -5.71 10.03 -12.66
CA TYR A 146 -5.87 8.64 -13.09
C TYR A 146 -5.08 7.63 -12.24
N PHE A 147 -4.22 8.07 -11.34
CA PHE A 147 -3.74 7.24 -10.25
C PHE A 147 -4.72 7.35 -9.08
N VAL A 148 -5.53 6.34 -8.85
CA VAL A 148 -6.59 6.38 -7.82
C VAL A 148 -6.10 5.80 -6.49
N VAL A 149 -6.66 6.31 -5.40
CA VAL A 149 -6.43 5.72 -4.07
C VAL A 149 -7.21 4.42 -3.98
N ASP A 150 -6.53 3.29 -3.96
CA ASP A 150 -7.22 2.02 -3.73
C ASP A 150 -7.88 1.98 -2.36
N GLY A 151 -9.20 2.02 -2.36
CA GLY A 151 -9.98 2.07 -1.13
C GLY A 151 -9.86 0.82 -0.25
N MET A 152 -9.59 -0.35 -0.84
CA MET A 152 -9.35 -1.57 -0.06
C MET A 152 -8.08 -1.42 0.80
N HIS A 153 -6.97 -1.04 0.18
CA HIS A 153 -5.72 -0.84 0.90
C HIS A 153 -5.73 0.41 1.79
N ASN A 154 -6.41 1.47 1.37
CA ASN A 154 -6.46 2.71 2.14
C ASN A 154 -7.45 2.64 3.29
N LEU A 155 -8.75 2.43 3.02
CA LEU A 155 -9.79 2.53 4.02
C LEU A 155 -9.85 1.30 4.94
N LEU A 156 -9.73 0.09 4.40
CA LEU A 156 -9.90 -1.12 5.19
C LEU A 156 -8.60 -1.51 5.91
N LEU A 157 -7.51 -1.64 5.18
CA LEU A 157 -6.21 -2.01 5.76
C LEU A 157 -5.45 -0.80 6.34
N GLY A 158 -5.61 0.38 5.74
CA GLY A 158 -4.93 1.60 6.16
C GLY A 158 -5.60 2.31 7.33
N LEU A 159 -6.93 2.40 7.39
CA LEU A 159 -7.65 3.16 8.42
C LEU A 159 -8.32 2.25 9.46
N ILE A 160 -9.24 1.35 9.07
CA ILE A 160 -9.95 0.49 10.04
C ILE A 160 -8.95 -0.40 10.79
N GLN A 161 -8.11 -1.13 10.07
CA GLN A 161 -7.10 -1.96 10.69
C GLN A 161 -6.14 -1.14 11.58
N HIS A 162 -5.72 0.04 11.11
CA HIS A 162 -4.86 0.94 11.89
C HIS A 162 -5.56 1.40 13.17
N HIS A 163 -6.83 1.79 13.11
CA HIS A 163 -7.59 2.20 14.28
C HIS A 163 -7.63 1.08 15.33
N VAL A 164 -8.02 -0.12 14.90
CA VAL A 164 -8.10 -1.28 15.81
C VAL A 164 -6.73 -1.65 16.39
N ARG A 165 -5.68 -1.66 15.56
CA ARG A 165 -4.35 -2.12 15.99
C ARG A 165 -3.53 -1.07 16.73
N ALA A 166 -3.50 0.15 16.20
CA ALA A 166 -2.61 1.20 16.70
C ALA A 166 -3.30 2.14 17.70
N VAL A 167 -4.58 2.47 17.49
CA VAL A 167 -5.32 3.36 18.39
C VAL A 167 -5.88 2.57 19.57
N TRP A 168 -6.52 1.43 19.34
CA TRP A 168 -7.03 0.59 20.43
C TRP A 168 -5.99 -0.35 21.02
N GLY A 169 -4.86 -0.58 20.34
CA GLY A 169 -3.78 -1.41 20.85
C GLY A 169 -4.00 -2.92 20.72
N ILE A 170 -4.98 -3.36 19.91
CA ILE A 170 -5.25 -4.78 19.65
C ILE A 170 -4.19 -5.32 18.69
N ARG A 171 -3.26 -6.13 19.19
CA ARG A 171 -2.12 -6.65 18.41
C ARG A 171 -2.38 -8.07 17.92
N ASP A 172 -1.94 -8.36 16.68
CA ASP A 172 -1.83 -9.74 16.20
C ASP A 172 -0.55 -10.41 16.72
N ALA A 173 -0.57 -11.74 16.79
CA ALA A 173 0.57 -12.56 17.23
C ALA A 173 1.80 -12.47 16.32
N SER A 174 1.67 -12.03 15.11
CA SER A 174 2.73 -12.11 14.09
C SER A 174 3.97 -11.26 14.37
N LYS A 175 3.92 -10.40 15.40
CA LYS A 175 5.09 -9.67 15.88
C LYS A 175 5.34 -9.97 17.35
N LYS A 176 5.80 -11.20 17.69
CA LYS A 176 6.67 -11.36 18.84
C LYS A 176 7.72 -10.27 18.72
N ALA A 177 7.72 -9.32 19.67
CA ALA A 177 8.76 -8.32 19.77
C ALA A 177 10.10 -9.04 19.64
N THR A 178 10.80 -8.80 18.55
CA THR A 178 12.21 -9.19 18.45
C THR A 178 12.91 -8.29 19.46
N ILE A 179 12.98 -8.74 20.70
CA ILE A 179 13.85 -8.12 21.70
C ILE A 179 15.23 -8.14 21.04
N PRO A 180 15.89 -6.98 20.85
CA PRO A 180 17.22 -6.98 20.31
C PRO A 180 18.07 -7.83 21.26
N ARG A 181 18.49 -9.01 20.81
CA ARG A 181 19.50 -9.79 21.54
C ARG A 181 20.72 -8.88 21.61
N THR A 182 20.93 -8.27 22.75
CA THR A 182 22.19 -7.62 23.09
C THR A 182 23.29 -8.62 22.80
N LYS A 183 24.04 -8.40 21.73
CA LYS A 183 25.24 -9.17 21.42
C LYS A 183 26.16 -9.03 22.62
N LYS A 184 26.18 -10.01 23.51
CA LYS A 184 27.23 -10.14 24.53
C LYS A 184 28.55 -10.16 23.77
N ARG A 185 29.27 -9.09 23.88
CA ARG A 185 30.64 -8.92 23.36
C ARG A 185 31.55 -9.84 24.19
N VAL A 186 31.74 -11.06 23.68
CA VAL A 186 32.75 -11.96 24.25
C VAL A 186 34.11 -11.33 24.02
N LYS A 187 34.70 -10.81 25.08
CA LYS A 187 36.10 -10.40 25.08
C LYS A 187 36.95 -11.67 24.89
N LYS A 188 37.49 -11.84 23.69
CA LYS A 188 38.53 -12.84 23.44
C LYS A 188 39.80 -12.33 24.13
N ALA A 189 40.19 -13.02 25.22
CA ALA A 189 41.49 -12.84 25.88
C ALA A 189 42.60 -13.19 24.88
N ARG A 190 43.48 -12.24 24.63
CA ARG A 190 44.74 -12.48 23.91
C ARG A 190 45.68 -13.28 24.82
N LEU A 191 45.92 -14.53 24.51
CA LEU A 191 47.13 -15.23 24.94
C LEU A 191 48.21 -14.95 23.88
N GLY A 192 49.26 -14.31 24.35
CA GLY A 192 50.43 -14.00 23.53
C GLY A 192 51.29 -15.27 23.36
N VAL A 193 51.73 -15.51 22.12
CA VAL A 193 52.91 -16.32 21.82
C VAL A 193 53.74 -15.55 20.82
N ARG A 194 55.01 -15.38 21.15
CA ARG A 194 56.05 -14.68 20.38
C ARG A 194 56.53 -15.52 19.21
N PRO A 195 57.04 -14.94 18.12
CA PRO A 195 57.52 -15.64 16.95
C PRO A 195 59.01 -15.99 17.09
N THR A 196 59.37 -17.16 16.55
CA THR A 196 60.77 -17.45 16.18
C THR A 196 60.90 -17.42 14.65
N ASN A 197 61.88 -16.68 14.20
CA ASN A 197 62.41 -16.66 12.84
C ASN A 197 62.97 -18.03 12.47
N ASP A 198 62.80 -18.42 11.21
CA ASP A 198 63.94 -18.83 10.40
C ASP A 198 63.66 -18.74 8.89
N THR A 199 64.68 -18.32 8.24
CA THR A 199 64.93 -18.01 6.81
C THR A 199 65.04 -19.28 5.94
N SER A 200 64.58 -19.23 4.67
CA SER A 200 65.44 -19.36 3.49
C SER A 200 64.66 -19.57 2.20
N THR A 201 64.84 -18.67 1.26
CA THR A 201 65.31 -18.72 -0.12
C THR A 201 64.59 -19.58 -1.14
N ALA A 202 64.13 -18.88 -2.14
CA ALA A 202 64.44 -19.02 -3.58
C ALA A 202 63.48 -19.72 -4.53
N THR A 203 63.21 -18.95 -5.58
CA THR A 203 63.04 -19.23 -7.02
C THR A 203 61.68 -19.64 -7.58
N SER A 204 61.15 -18.73 -8.38
CA SER A 204 60.30 -18.97 -9.54
C SER A 204 61.07 -19.69 -10.66
N PRO A 205 60.48 -20.29 -11.73
CA PRO A 205 59.47 -19.67 -12.57
C PRO A 205 58.45 -20.60 -13.29
N ALA A 206 57.44 -19.95 -13.85
CA ALA A 206 56.79 -20.18 -15.19
C ALA A 206 55.83 -21.35 -15.43
N SER A 207 54.68 -20.94 -15.92
CA SER A 207 53.87 -21.37 -17.09
C SER A 207 52.96 -22.60 -17.01
N HIS A 208 51.84 -22.33 -17.62
CA HIS A 208 50.85 -23.16 -18.35
C HIS A 208 49.56 -23.61 -17.63
N GLU A 209 48.51 -22.95 -18.12
CA GLU A 209 47.26 -23.47 -18.74
C GLU A 209 46.48 -24.61 -18.08
N SER A 210 45.21 -24.34 -18.07
CA SER A 210 44.09 -25.24 -18.38
C SER A 210 43.19 -25.70 -17.23
N ALA A 211 41.97 -25.23 -17.37
CA ALA A 211 40.71 -25.97 -17.32
C ALA A 211 40.07 -26.35 -15.97
N VAL A 212 38.93 -25.73 -15.80
CA VAL A 212 37.58 -26.30 -15.52
C VAL A 212 37.29 -26.86 -14.13
N SER A 213 36.20 -26.31 -13.63
CA SER A 213 35.24 -26.92 -12.73
C SER A 213 35.54 -26.94 -11.25
N SER A 214 34.90 -26.05 -10.56
CA SER A 214 34.37 -26.38 -9.24
C SER A 214 33.03 -25.69 -8.97
N ARG A 215 32.07 -26.53 -8.71
CA ARG A 215 30.71 -26.27 -8.29
C ARG A 215 30.70 -25.46 -6.98
N ASN A 216 30.18 -24.26 -7.02
CA ASN A 216 29.70 -23.60 -5.81
C ASN A 216 28.19 -23.79 -5.75
N ALA A 217 27.77 -24.69 -4.87
CA ALA A 217 26.37 -24.83 -4.46
C ALA A 217 25.97 -23.60 -3.67
N ILE A 218 25.08 -22.81 -4.25
CA ILE A 218 24.34 -21.74 -3.54
C ILE A 218 23.26 -22.42 -2.70
N PRO A 219 23.13 -22.12 -1.41
CA PRO A 219 22.03 -22.66 -0.59
C PRO A 219 20.70 -22.14 -1.15
N ALA A 220 19.75 -23.04 -1.31
CA ALA A 220 18.39 -22.74 -1.71
C ALA A 220 17.78 -21.67 -0.80
N ALA A 221 17.58 -20.47 -1.31
CA ALA A 221 16.81 -19.45 -0.66
C ALA A 221 15.35 -19.89 -0.63
N GLY A 222 14.80 -20.01 0.56
CA GLY A 222 13.39 -20.32 0.77
C GLY A 222 12.51 -19.34 0.02
N ALA A 223 11.45 -19.85 -0.60
CA ALA A 223 10.48 -19.09 -1.36
C ALA A 223 10.02 -17.85 -0.58
N PRO A 224 10.02 -16.66 -1.16
CA PRO A 224 9.48 -15.49 -0.51
C PRO A 224 7.97 -15.68 -0.35
N ARG A 225 7.51 -15.83 0.89
CA ARG A 225 6.09 -15.62 1.22
C ARG A 225 5.75 -14.23 0.73
N ALA A 226 4.79 -14.14 -0.19
CA ALA A 226 4.27 -12.88 -0.68
C ALA A 226 3.97 -11.96 0.51
N SER A 227 4.64 -10.84 0.53
CA SER A 227 4.47 -9.82 1.54
C SER A 227 3.12 -9.12 1.34
N GLN A 228 2.06 -9.70 1.89
CA GLN A 228 0.82 -8.97 2.19
C GLN A 228 1.06 -7.97 3.32
N GLN A 229 2.12 -7.25 3.26
CA GLN A 229 2.44 -6.21 4.22
C GLN A 229 2.70 -4.92 3.47
N ALA A 230 1.58 -4.19 3.21
CA ALA A 230 1.70 -2.78 3.47
C ALA A 230 2.18 -2.70 4.92
N SER A 231 3.49 -2.56 5.12
CA SER A 231 4.08 -2.36 6.43
C SER A 231 3.50 -1.06 6.97
N ALA A 232 2.37 -1.16 7.70
CA ALA A 232 1.97 -0.14 8.63
C ALA A 232 3.20 0.01 9.56
N GLU A 233 3.98 1.06 9.35
CA GLU A 233 5.00 1.43 10.32
C GLU A 233 4.28 1.52 11.65
N SER A 234 4.63 0.64 12.57
CA SER A 234 4.24 0.72 13.96
C SER A 234 4.90 1.97 14.55
N THR A 235 4.33 3.13 14.25
CA THR A 235 4.51 4.29 15.11
C THR A 235 3.68 4.00 16.34
N GLY A 236 4.30 3.44 17.36
CA GLY A 236 3.69 3.29 18.66
C GLY A 236 3.11 4.62 19.13
N PRO A 237 2.17 4.62 20.11
CA PRO A 237 1.61 5.82 20.66
C PRO A 237 2.72 6.77 21.09
N PRO A 238 2.52 8.11 21.00
CA PRO A 238 3.52 9.07 21.43
C PRO A 238 3.95 8.75 22.86
N ARG A 239 5.26 8.78 23.10
CA ARG A 239 5.85 8.49 24.42
C ARG A 239 5.18 9.41 25.45
N GLY A 240 4.31 8.83 26.30
CA GLY A 240 3.55 9.55 27.31
C GLY A 240 2.09 9.16 27.49
N ARG A 241 1.46 8.44 26.54
CA ARG A 241 0.10 7.92 26.68
C ARG A 241 0.09 6.40 26.67
N THR A 242 0.13 5.78 27.85
CA THR A 242 0.06 4.32 28.06
C THR A 242 -1.36 3.79 28.25
N SER A 243 -2.41 4.57 28.05
CA SER A 243 -3.78 4.04 28.13
C SER A 243 -4.27 3.72 26.71
N TYR A 244 -4.19 2.48 26.31
CA TYR A 244 -4.95 1.98 25.17
C TYR A 244 -6.46 2.23 25.48
N LEU A 245 -7.20 2.73 24.48
CA LEU A 245 -8.62 3.02 24.62
C LEU A 245 -9.44 1.76 24.92
N LEU A 246 -8.95 0.61 24.53
CA LEU A 246 -9.61 -0.68 24.70
C LEU A 246 -8.84 -1.55 25.69
N LYS A 247 -9.46 -1.83 26.85
CA LYS A 247 -8.91 -2.77 27.85
C LYS A 247 -9.24 -4.21 27.46
N GLY A 248 -8.51 -5.18 28.02
CA GLY A 248 -8.74 -6.59 27.74
C GLY A 248 -10.17 -7.06 27.99
N GLU A 249 -10.82 -6.53 29.03
CA GLU A 249 -12.24 -6.80 29.34
C GLU A 249 -13.20 -6.28 28.25
N ASP A 250 -12.93 -5.10 27.69
CA ASP A 250 -13.76 -4.56 26.60
C ASP A 250 -13.63 -5.43 25.35
N LEU A 251 -12.42 -5.89 25.06
CA LEU A 251 -12.19 -6.76 23.91
C LEU A 251 -12.90 -8.12 24.06
N SER A 252 -12.90 -8.69 25.27
CA SER A 252 -13.66 -9.91 25.55
C SER A 252 -15.16 -9.70 25.32
N LYS A 253 -15.74 -8.62 25.89
CA LYS A 253 -17.16 -8.29 25.70
C LYS A 253 -17.52 -8.03 24.22
N ILE A 254 -16.64 -7.35 23.48
CA ILE A 254 -16.83 -7.14 22.03
C ILE A 254 -16.87 -8.49 21.30
N ARG A 255 -15.98 -9.42 21.61
CA ARG A 255 -15.97 -10.77 21.02
C ARG A 255 -17.26 -11.52 21.32
N ASP A 256 -17.68 -11.53 22.59
CA ASP A 256 -18.90 -12.21 23.04
C ASP A 256 -20.14 -11.69 22.30
N ILE A 257 -20.21 -10.38 22.05
CA ILE A 257 -21.30 -9.78 21.30
C ILE A 257 -21.19 -10.14 19.81
N ILE A 258 -19.99 -10.04 19.21
CA ILE A 258 -19.78 -10.39 17.81
C ILE A 258 -20.16 -11.85 17.56
N ASP A 259 -19.91 -12.75 18.50
CA ASP A 259 -20.29 -14.15 18.39
C ASP A 259 -21.81 -14.38 18.39
N GLN A 260 -22.56 -13.51 19.06
CA GLN A 260 -24.02 -13.56 19.11
C GLN A 260 -24.69 -12.89 17.90
N ILE A 261 -23.95 -12.06 17.13
CA ILE A 261 -24.51 -11.43 15.93
C ILE A 261 -24.76 -12.46 14.84
N SER A 262 -26.03 -12.63 14.47
CA SER A 262 -26.40 -13.40 13.27
C SER A 262 -26.24 -12.55 12.03
N THR A 263 -25.40 -12.99 11.10
CA THR A 263 -25.18 -12.31 9.83
C THR A 263 -25.72 -13.16 8.67
N PRO A 264 -26.26 -12.54 7.60
CA PRO A 264 -26.62 -13.25 6.39
C PRO A 264 -25.41 -14.00 5.79
N SER A 265 -25.66 -15.12 5.11
CA SER A 265 -24.60 -15.98 4.54
C SER A 265 -23.71 -15.28 3.51
N TRP A 266 -24.20 -14.22 2.88
CA TRP A 266 -23.43 -13.41 1.92
C TRP A 266 -22.52 -12.36 2.59
N LEU A 267 -22.71 -12.10 3.89
CA LEU A 267 -21.86 -11.20 4.66
C LEU A 267 -20.82 -12.02 5.42
N GLY A 268 -19.54 -11.86 5.09
CA GLY A 268 -18.45 -12.52 5.79
C GLY A 268 -18.48 -12.23 7.28
N ARG A 269 -18.11 -13.21 8.10
CA ARG A 269 -17.93 -13.03 9.56
C ARG A 269 -16.47 -12.79 9.88
N VAL A 270 -16.25 -11.91 10.82
CA VAL A 270 -14.95 -11.88 11.51
C VAL A 270 -14.82 -13.14 12.36
N ALA A 271 -13.64 -13.69 12.45
CA ALA A 271 -13.43 -14.90 13.26
C ALA A 271 -13.76 -14.64 14.73
N ARG A 272 -14.26 -15.67 15.42
CA ARG A 272 -14.67 -15.62 16.82
C ARG A 272 -13.57 -15.11 17.77
N ASN A 273 -12.32 -15.43 17.46
CA ASN A 273 -11.15 -14.97 18.18
C ASN A 273 -10.57 -13.65 17.63
N PHE A 274 -11.40 -12.76 17.07
CA PHE A 274 -10.99 -11.45 16.57
C PHE A 274 -10.09 -10.71 17.56
N GLY A 275 -8.95 -10.21 17.06
CA GLY A 275 -7.94 -9.55 17.90
C GLY A 275 -7.14 -10.49 18.82
N ASP A 276 -7.34 -11.82 18.72
CA ASP A 276 -6.47 -12.79 19.35
C ASP A 276 -5.24 -13.03 18.47
N PRO A 277 -4.06 -13.14 19.11
CA PRO A 277 -2.86 -13.48 18.38
C PRO A 277 -2.90 -14.78 17.56
N SER A 278 -3.69 -15.75 17.95
CA SER A 278 -3.84 -17.04 17.26
C SER A 278 -4.63 -16.95 15.96
N HIS A 279 -5.44 -15.89 15.77
CA HIS A 279 -6.28 -15.72 14.57
C HIS A 279 -5.47 -15.43 13.29
N GLY A 280 -4.24 -14.94 13.43
CA GLY A 280 -3.47 -14.43 12.30
C GLY A 280 -3.93 -13.02 11.87
N THR A 281 -3.65 -12.67 10.62
CA THR A 281 -4.00 -11.35 10.09
C THR A 281 -5.33 -11.42 9.34
N PRO A 282 -6.38 -10.72 9.81
CA PRO A 282 -7.64 -10.64 9.08
C PRO A 282 -7.46 -10.08 7.67
N LYS A 283 -8.23 -10.62 6.72
CA LYS A 283 -8.24 -10.15 5.33
C LYS A 283 -8.99 -8.82 5.21
N ALA A 284 -8.80 -8.12 4.09
CA ALA A 284 -9.44 -6.83 3.86
C ALA A 284 -10.97 -6.89 3.94
N ASP A 285 -11.60 -7.97 3.45
CA ASP A 285 -13.05 -8.13 3.52
C ASP A 285 -13.54 -8.40 4.96
N GLU A 286 -12.76 -9.13 5.76
CA GLU A 286 -13.03 -9.29 7.19
C GLU A 286 -12.93 -7.93 7.93
N TRP A 287 -11.94 -7.09 7.58
CA TRP A 287 -11.85 -5.73 8.11
C TRP A 287 -13.04 -4.86 7.70
N ARG A 288 -13.55 -5.03 6.48
CA ARG A 288 -14.76 -4.32 6.03
C ARG A 288 -15.95 -4.70 6.92
N THR A 289 -16.25 -5.99 7.05
CA THR A 289 -17.37 -6.48 7.87
C THR A 289 -17.18 -6.11 9.34
N ALA A 290 -15.98 -6.27 9.89
CA ALA A 290 -15.67 -5.87 11.25
C ALA A 290 -15.96 -4.39 11.49
N GLY A 291 -15.35 -3.53 10.66
CA GLY A 291 -15.35 -2.09 10.89
C GLY A 291 -16.66 -1.38 10.54
N THR A 292 -17.49 -1.97 9.66
CA THR A 292 -18.74 -1.31 9.23
C THR A 292 -20.01 -1.94 9.79
N VAL A 293 -19.94 -3.14 10.39
CA VAL A 293 -21.11 -3.84 10.90
C VAL A 293 -20.88 -4.33 12.34
N GLN A 294 -19.97 -5.25 12.55
CA GLN A 294 -19.92 -6.02 13.79
C GLN A 294 -19.38 -5.20 14.97
N ILE A 295 -18.28 -4.48 14.76
CA ILE A 295 -17.71 -3.61 15.80
C ILE A 295 -18.65 -2.42 16.11
N PRO A 296 -19.22 -1.69 15.13
CA PRO A 296 -20.24 -0.68 15.41
C PRO A 296 -21.39 -1.19 16.28
N LEU A 297 -21.98 -2.34 15.96
CA LEU A 297 -23.05 -2.93 16.75
C LEU A 297 -22.59 -3.26 18.17
N ALA A 298 -21.45 -3.91 18.32
CA ALA A 298 -20.92 -4.27 19.63
C ALA A 298 -20.60 -3.05 20.48
N LEU A 299 -19.99 -2.02 19.89
CA LEU A 299 -19.67 -0.79 20.61
C LEU A 299 -20.94 -0.01 21.00
N THR A 300 -21.96 0.02 20.15
CA THR A 300 -23.25 0.65 20.49
C THR A 300 -23.86 0.01 21.72
N LEU A 301 -23.85 -1.33 21.80
CA LEU A 301 -24.38 -2.05 22.97
C LEU A 301 -23.54 -1.83 24.22
N LEU A 302 -22.23 -1.65 24.10
CA LEU A 302 -21.33 -1.54 25.25
C LEU A 302 -21.10 -0.12 25.72
N TRP A 303 -21.11 0.87 24.83
CA TRP A 303 -20.63 2.23 25.11
C TRP A 303 -21.71 3.31 25.04
N SER A 304 -22.89 3.01 24.44
CA SER A 304 -23.99 3.96 24.39
C SER A 304 -24.45 4.36 25.79
N GLY A 305 -24.54 5.66 26.03
CA GLY A 305 -24.94 6.23 27.33
C GLY A 305 -23.88 6.04 28.44
N THR A 306 -22.69 5.61 28.14
CA THR A 306 -21.58 5.46 29.08
C THR A 306 -20.53 6.57 28.93
N PRO A 307 -19.55 6.71 29.83
CA PRO A 307 -18.44 7.65 29.66
C PRO A 307 -17.58 7.42 28.38
N LYS A 308 -17.77 6.30 27.69
CA LYS A 308 -17.10 5.98 26.42
C LYS A 308 -17.92 6.40 25.18
N GLN A 309 -19.05 7.08 25.34
CA GLN A 309 -19.87 7.55 24.22
C GLN A 309 -19.05 8.34 23.19
N SER A 310 -18.17 9.22 23.63
CA SER A 310 -17.33 10.01 22.70
C SER A 310 -16.37 9.17 21.86
N GLU A 311 -15.95 8.00 22.35
CA GLU A 311 -15.10 7.07 21.60
C GLU A 311 -15.93 6.24 20.61
N LEU A 312 -17.17 5.89 21.00
CA LEU A 312 -18.14 5.31 20.08
C LEU A 312 -18.43 6.27 18.91
N ASP A 313 -18.84 7.50 19.21
CA ASP A 313 -19.17 8.50 18.20
C ASP A 313 -18.00 8.73 17.23
N TRP A 314 -16.80 8.80 17.78
CA TRP A 314 -15.60 8.97 16.96
C TRP A 314 -15.33 7.78 16.03
N PHE A 315 -15.46 6.53 16.50
CA PHE A 315 -15.32 5.36 15.66
C PHE A 315 -16.41 5.27 14.59
N MET A 316 -17.64 5.67 14.93
CA MET A 316 -18.74 5.71 13.98
C MET A 316 -18.47 6.67 12.81
N GLU A 317 -17.73 7.77 13.01
CA GLU A 317 -17.31 8.62 11.90
C GLU A 317 -16.45 7.86 10.85
N LEU A 318 -15.54 6.98 11.30
CA LEU A 318 -14.78 6.13 10.39
C LEU A 318 -15.66 5.07 9.73
N ALA A 319 -16.53 4.42 10.51
CA ALA A 319 -17.44 3.38 10.00
C ALA A 319 -18.37 3.93 8.92
N GLU A 320 -18.95 5.12 9.14
CA GLU A 320 -19.83 5.78 8.18
C GLU A 320 -19.08 6.23 6.92
N ALA A 321 -17.88 6.81 7.04
CA ALA A 321 -17.07 7.15 5.89
C ALA A 321 -16.81 5.91 5.00
N VAL A 322 -16.43 4.79 5.61
CA VAL A 322 -16.19 3.54 4.89
C VAL A 322 -17.48 2.96 4.30
N ASN A 323 -18.58 3.01 5.03
CA ASN A 323 -19.90 2.58 4.55
C ASN A 323 -20.31 3.34 3.28
N ILE A 324 -20.19 4.67 3.30
CA ILE A 324 -20.55 5.53 2.17
C ILE A 324 -19.64 5.22 0.98
N ALA A 325 -18.34 5.12 1.18
CA ALA A 325 -17.36 4.85 0.12
C ALA A 325 -17.58 3.48 -0.54
N THR A 326 -18.05 2.47 0.21
CA THR A 326 -18.22 1.10 -0.28
C THR A 326 -19.62 0.80 -0.84
N LYS A 327 -20.50 1.80 -0.98
CA LYS A 327 -21.81 1.62 -1.61
C LYS A 327 -21.69 1.33 -3.11
N GLU A 328 -22.71 0.70 -3.67
CA GLU A 328 -22.76 0.32 -5.11
C GLU A 328 -23.12 1.50 -6.03
N VAL A 329 -23.66 2.55 -5.47
CA VAL A 329 -24.03 3.77 -6.16
C VAL A 329 -23.34 4.95 -5.49
N THR A 330 -22.86 5.91 -6.25
CA THR A 330 -22.29 7.16 -5.74
C THR A 330 -23.09 8.37 -6.24
N SER A 331 -22.99 9.49 -5.53
CA SER A 331 -23.58 10.78 -5.88
C SER A 331 -22.74 11.89 -5.26
N GLU A 332 -22.98 13.14 -5.66
CA GLU A 332 -22.32 14.29 -5.05
C GLU A 332 -22.68 14.44 -3.56
N ASP A 333 -23.91 14.13 -3.20
CA ASP A 333 -24.33 14.12 -1.80
C ASP A 333 -23.54 13.08 -0.98
N ARG A 334 -23.36 11.85 -1.51
CA ARG A 334 -22.52 10.82 -0.88
C ARG A 334 -21.05 11.22 -0.79
N ARG A 335 -20.54 11.91 -1.80
CA ARG A 335 -19.17 12.46 -1.77
C ARG A 335 -19.05 13.47 -0.62
N THR A 336 -20.01 14.36 -0.48
CA THR A 336 -20.05 15.37 0.58
C THR A 336 -20.13 14.71 1.96
N GLN A 337 -21.02 13.73 2.14
CA GLN A 337 -21.14 12.95 3.37
C GLN A 337 -19.84 12.20 3.69
N TYR A 338 -19.22 11.54 2.71
CA TYR A 338 -17.93 10.89 2.89
C TYR A 338 -16.88 11.88 3.42
N MET A 339 -16.76 13.04 2.78
CA MET A 339 -15.78 14.06 3.16
C MET A 339 -16.08 14.62 4.57
N HIS A 340 -17.35 14.77 4.93
CA HIS A 340 -17.76 15.17 6.27
C HIS A 340 -17.27 14.18 7.33
N HIS A 341 -17.58 12.90 7.18
CA HIS A 341 -17.24 11.86 8.15
C HIS A 341 -15.75 11.60 8.23
N ILE A 342 -15.04 11.52 7.09
CA ILE A 342 -13.61 11.27 7.12
C ILE A 342 -12.83 12.41 7.79
N ARG A 343 -13.23 13.69 7.57
CA ARG A 343 -12.64 14.84 8.24
C ARG A 343 -12.87 14.81 9.74
N ARG A 344 -14.08 14.48 10.18
CA ARG A 344 -14.42 14.36 11.60
C ARG A 344 -13.60 13.28 12.28
N TYR A 345 -13.45 12.13 11.63
CA TYR A 345 -12.57 11.05 12.10
C TYR A 345 -11.11 11.52 12.26
N LEU A 346 -10.57 12.21 11.26
CA LEU A 346 -9.18 12.70 11.30
C LEU A 346 -8.98 13.79 12.36
N ARG A 347 -9.93 14.71 12.54
CA ARG A 347 -9.91 15.67 13.67
C ARG A 347 -9.90 14.94 15.02
N GLY A 348 -10.66 13.86 15.14
CA GLY A 348 -10.67 13.02 16.33
C GLY A 348 -9.32 12.38 16.63
N LEU A 349 -8.54 11.96 15.60
CA LEU A 349 -7.16 11.51 15.77
C LEU A 349 -6.25 12.63 16.28
N ILE A 350 -6.36 13.82 15.67
CA ILE A 350 -5.53 14.98 16.02
C ILE A 350 -5.79 15.43 17.46
N SER A 351 -7.07 15.57 17.84
CA SER A 351 -7.47 16.02 19.18
C SER A 351 -7.01 15.05 20.29
N ARG A 352 -6.88 13.77 19.96
CA ARG A 352 -6.36 12.74 20.86
C ARG A 352 -4.83 12.60 20.82
N GLY A 353 -4.14 13.46 20.06
CA GLY A 353 -2.68 13.53 20.00
C GLY A 353 -2.03 12.48 19.09
N PHE A 354 -2.81 11.81 18.23
CA PHE A 354 -2.23 10.89 17.22
C PHE A 354 -1.62 11.67 16.07
N GLN A 355 -0.55 11.11 15.51
CA GLN A 355 0.02 11.61 14.27
C GLN A 355 -0.72 11.05 13.08
N LEU A 356 -1.03 11.89 12.10
CA LEU A 356 -1.59 11.43 10.84
C LEU A 356 -0.51 10.79 9.97
N LEU A 357 -0.87 9.63 9.42
CA LEU A 357 -0.04 8.85 8.50
C LEU A 357 -0.38 9.19 7.04
N PRO A 358 0.45 8.82 6.06
CA PRO A 358 0.14 9.02 4.65
C PRO A 358 -1.22 8.46 4.21
N ASN A 359 -1.66 7.32 4.77
CA ASN A 359 -2.99 6.76 4.48
C ASN A 359 -4.13 7.64 5.01
N HIS A 360 -3.95 8.29 6.17
CA HIS A 360 -4.92 9.24 6.70
C HIS A 360 -5.09 10.44 5.76
N HIS A 361 -3.98 11.00 5.27
CA HIS A 361 -4.04 12.09 4.30
C HIS A 361 -4.61 11.63 2.94
N ALA A 362 -4.21 10.46 2.45
CA ALA A 362 -4.71 9.92 1.19
C ALA A 362 -6.23 9.65 1.21
N SER A 363 -6.81 9.33 2.38
CA SER A 363 -8.25 9.13 2.50
C SER A 363 -9.06 10.40 2.20
N LEU A 364 -8.48 11.59 2.35
CA LEU A 364 -9.10 12.86 1.96
C LEU A 364 -9.28 12.99 0.45
N HIS A 365 -8.49 12.26 -0.35
CA HIS A 365 -8.56 12.27 -1.80
C HIS A 365 -9.49 11.20 -2.40
N VAL A 366 -9.94 10.21 -1.61
CA VAL A 366 -10.84 9.15 -2.11
C VAL A 366 -12.13 9.72 -2.72
N GLY A 367 -12.72 10.71 -2.06
CA GLY A 367 -13.95 11.35 -2.55
C GLY A 367 -13.80 12.08 -3.88
N GLU A 368 -12.57 12.41 -4.30
CA GLU A 368 -12.30 13.10 -5.57
C GLU A 368 -12.48 12.19 -6.78
N PHE A 369 -12.38 10.88 -6.58
CA PHE A 369 -12.50 9.90 -7.65
C PHE A 369 -13.95 9.48 -7.93
N PHE A 370 -14.90 9.76 -7.03
CA PHE A 370 -16.30 9.39 -7.22
C PHE A 370 -16.94 10.00 -8.47
N PRO A 371 -16.75 11.29 -8.80
CA PRO A 371 -17.34 11.85 -10.02
C PRO A 371 -16.78 11.25 -11.31
N GLY A 372 -15.46 10.95 -11.33
CA GLY A 372 -14.78 10.46 -12.53
C GLY A 372 -14.93 8.95 -12.76
N PHE A 373 -14.93 8.16 -11.70
CA PHE A 373 -14.85 6.69 -11.78
C PHE A 373 -16.07 5.97 -11.19
N GLY A 374 -17.04 6.71 -10.67
CA GLY A 374 -18.21 6.12 -10.05
C GLY A 374 -17.92 5.41 -8.72
N PRO A 375 -18.72 4.39 -8.35
CA PRO A 375 -18.59 3.70 -7.08
C PRO A 375 -17.22 3.06 -6.90
N MET A 376 -16.64 3.19 -5.70
CA MET A 376 -15.32 2.65 -5.35
C MET A 376 -15.18 1.15 -5.64
N ARG A 377 -16.27 0.38 -5.60
CA ARG A 377 -16.29 -1.04 -5.94
C ARG A 377 -15.85 -1.33 -7.38
N GLY A 378 -15.96 -0.36 -8.29
CA GLY A 378 -15.50 -0.47 -9.68
C GLY A 378 -13.97 -0.32 -9.83
N TRP A 379 -13.30 0.27 -8.84
CA TRP A 379 -11.88 0.61 -8.90
C TRP A 379 -11.10 0.32 -7.61
N TRP A 380 -11.52 -0.64 -6.80
CA TRP A 380 -10.78 -1.12 -5.64
C TRP A 380 -9.95 -2.38 -5.94
N GLY A 381 -8.97 -2.70 -5.08
CA GLY A 381 -7.98 -3.76 -5.28
C GLY A 381 -8.49 -5.21 -5.16
N PHE A 382 -9.68 -5.48 -4.64
CA PHE A 382 -10.15 -6.86 -4.42
C PHE A 382 -10.09 -7.78 -5.64
N PRO A 383 -10.51 -7.36 -6.87
CA PRO A 383 -10.38 -8.21 -8.04
C PRO A 383 -8.91 -8.48 -8.42
N ILE A 384 -8.03 -7.52 -8.18
CA ILE A 384 -6.59 -7.62 -8.46
C ILE A 384 -5.97 -8.63 -7.50
N GLU A 385 -6.21 -8.49 -6.20
CA GLU A 385 -5.69 -9.40 -5.17
C GLU A 385 -6.15 -10.85 -5.37
N ARG A 386 -7.43 -11.05 -5.76
CA ARG A 386 -7.90 -12.39 -6.14
C ARG A 386 -7.13 -12.99 -7.31
N LYS A 387 -6.80 -12.16 -8.31
CA LYS A 387 -6.02 -12.61 -9.48
C LYS A 387 -4.59 -12.94 -9.12
N ILE A 388 -3.96 -12.09 -8.29
CA ILE A 388 -2.61 -12.35 -7.74
C ILE A 388 -2.60 -13.66 -6.96
N GLY A 389 -3.60 -13.89 -6.09
CA GLY A 389 -3.73 -15.15 -5.35
C GLY A 389 -3.87 -16.38 -6.25
N LEU A 390 -4.60 -16.28 -7.37
CA LEU A 390 -4.67 -17.36 -8.35
C LEU A 390 -3.32 -17.63 -9.02
N LEU A 391 -2.58 -16.58 -9.40
CA LEU A 391 -1.26 -16.71 -10.01
C LEU A 391 -0.24 -17.33 -9.04
N GLN A 392 -0.28 -16.95 -7.77
CA GLN A 392 0.60 -17.50 -6.73
C GLN A 392 0.36 -18.99 -6.43
N ASN A 393 -0.85 -19.47 -6.69
CA ASN A 393 -1.22 -20.89 -6.50
C ASN A 393 -0.86 -21.77 -7.72
N ILE A 394 -0.32 -21.20 -8.80
CA ILE A 394 0.16 -21.99 -9.94
C ILE A 394 1.44 -22.71 -9.47
N ASN A 395 1.41 -24.04 -9.54
CA ASN A 395 2.59 -24.84 -9.23
C ASN A 395 3.70 -24.52 -10.24
N THR A 396 4.82 -24.03 -9.73
CA THR A 396 6.05 -23.78 -10.50
C THR A 396 7.13 -24.75 -10.04
N ASN A 397 8.04 -25.11 -10.94
CA ASN A 397 9.19 -25.95 -10.60
C ASN A 397 10.29 -25.16 -9.86
N ASN A 398 10.05 -23.89 -9.53
CA ASN A 398 11.00 -22.94 -8.93
C ASN A 398 12.32 -22.78 -9.70
N ARG A 399 12.36 -23.15 -10.99
CA ARG A 399 13.51 -22.97 -11.87
C ARG A 399 13.20 -21.87 -12.89
N LEU A 400 13.95 -20.78 -12.84
CA LEU A 400 13.90 -19.72 -13.85
C LEU A 400 14.35 -20.29 -15.21
N GLY A 401 13.51 -20.13 -16.23
CA GLY A 401 13.83 -20.53 -17.61
C GLY A 401 13.60 -22.01 -17.95
N ALA A 402 12.98 -22.80 -17.10
CA ALA A 402 12.52 -24.15 -17.44
C ALA A 402 11.00 -24.11 -17.74
N LEU A 403 10.66 -23.80 -18.98
CA LEU A 403 9.38 -24.09 -19.62
C LEU A 403 9.54 -25.31 -20.49
#